data_01c4710aac3918a9dc80fd227f6692d7
#
_entry.id   01c4710aac3918a9dc80fd227f6692d7
#
_cell.length_a   1.000
_cell.length_b   1.000
_cell.length_c   1.000
_cell.angle_alpha   90.00
_cell.angle_beta   90.00
_cell.angle_gamma   90.00
#
_symmetry.space_group_name_H-M   'P 1'
#
loop_
_entity.id
_entity.type
_entity.pdbx_description
1 polymer ?
#
loop_
_entity_poly.entity_id
_entity_poly.type
_entity_poly.pdbx_seq_one_letter_code
_entity_poly.pdbx_strand_id
1 'polypeptide(L)'
;MLTILFFFTALVFGQEKPLANDDRGKLIYYEVVESKGQSGDILNSRAAAFFKKSAKSLKVRSATTDSLIRASGKMIINKTALVLSRPSGEVLYNFYAETKDGKYRFWLTDFNFIPYQRDRYGNFVPSTTVETPLENKPGKLNAAEWNAYIKATTKEVNAIALRFKEDMANKAVVLPAVKAAPVNPNKKW
;
A
#
# COMPACT_ATOMS: atom_id res chain seq x y z
N MET A 1 -51.26 11.36 18.18
CA MET A 1 -50.56 10.50 17.23
C MET A 1 -49.08 10.90 17.21
N LEU A 2 -48.19 10.11 17.78
CA LEU A 2 -46.77 10.38 17.85
C LEU A 2 -46.07 9.58 16.74
N THR A 3 -45.60 10.26 15.70
CA THR A 3 -44.92 9.64 14.57
C THR A 3 -43.43 9.49 14.89
N ILE A 4 -42.99 8.26 15.20
CA ILE A 4 -41.58 7.95 15.44
C ILE A 4 -40.89 7.81 14.07
N LEU A 5 -40.01 8.77 13.76
CA LEU A 5 -39.18 8.80 12.57
C LEU A 5 -37.95 7.89 12.81
N PHE A 6 -37.95 6.71 12.26
CA PHE A 6 -36.78 5.78 12.30
C PHE A 6 -35.71 6.31 11.33
N PHE A 7 -34.61 6.86 11.85
CA PHE A 7 -33.42 7.18 11.08
C PHE A 7 -32.66 5.88 10.81
N PHE A 8 -32.79 5.37 9.58
CA PHE A 8 -32.01 4.24 9.09
C PHE A 8 -30.61 4.76 8.71
N THR A 9 -29.63 4.64 9.60
CA THR A 9 -28.22 4.89 9.26
C THR A 9 -27.71 3.72 8.40
N ALA A 10 -27.69 3.91 7.09
CA ALA A 10 -27.03 2.98 6.18
C ALA A 10 -25.53 2.96 6.49
N LEU A 11 -25.04 1.87 7.08
CA LEU A 11 -23.62 1.56 7.16
C LEU A 11 -23.12 1.32 5.72
N VAL A 12 -22.50 2.34 5.16
CA VAL A 12 -21.76 2.20 3.89
C VAL A 12 -20.53 1.36 4.17
N PHE A 13 -20.65 0.04 4.05
CA PHE A 13 -19.49 -0.84 3.93
C PHE A 13 -18.77 -0.42 2.65
N GLY A 14 -17.62 0.24 2.79
CA GLY A 14 -16.79 0.61 1.67
C GLY A 14 -16.47 -0.66 0.86
N GLN A 15 -16.97 -0.73 -0.37
CA GLN A 15 -16.67 -1.84 -1.27
C GLN A 15 -15.16 -1.87 -1.52
N GLU A 16 -14.54 -3.06 -1.33
CA GLU A 16 -13.14 -3.26 -1.67
C GLU A 16 -12.94 -2.97 -3.17
N LYS A 17 -12.03 -2.05 -3.48
CA LYS A 17 -11.70 -1.73 -4.87
C LYS A 17 -10.87 -2.88 -5.45
N PRO A 18 -11.31 -3.49 -6.55
CA PRO A 18 -10.55 -4.56 -7.20
C PRO A 18 -9.25 -4.02 -7.79
N LEU A 19 -8.26 -4.90 -7.93
CA LEU A 19 -7.07 -4.61 -8.73
C LEU A 19 -7.48 -4.55 -10.21
N ALA A 20 -6.97 -3.54 -10.91
CA ALA A 20 -7.14 -3.40 -12.36
C ALA A 20 -5.89 -3.94 -13.09
N ASN A 21 -5.93 -4.04 -14.40
CA ASN A 21 -4.74 -4.22 -15.22
C ASN A 21 -4.28 -2.86 -15.76
N ASP A 22 -2.98 -2.61 -15.73
CA ASP A 22 -2.37 -1.47 -16.42
C ASP A 22 -2.20 -1.76 -17.93
N ASP A 23 -1.68 -0.78 -18.67
CA ASP A 23 -1.46 -0.88 -20.13
C ASP A 23 -0.47 -2.01 -20.52
N ARG A 24 0.34 -2.49 -19.55
CA ARG A 24 1.28 -3.60 -19.71
C ARG A 24 0.67 -4.94 -19.29
N GLY A 25 -0.61 -4.95 -18.89
CA GLY A 25 -1.30 -6.14 -18.38
C GLY A 25 -0.93 -6.51 -16.93
N LYS A 26 -0.20 -5.65 -16.20
CA LYS A 26 0.15 -5.88 -14.79
C LYS A 26 -0.98 -5.47 -13.88
N LEU A 27 -1.16 -6.23 -12.80
CA LEU A 27 -2.10 -5.86 -11.74
C LEU A 27 -1.65 -4.57 -11.05
N ILE A 28 -2.60 -3.64 -10.90
CA ILE A 28 -2.37 -2.34 -10.28
C ILE A 28 -3.56 -1.92 -9.41
N TYR A 29 -3.26 -1.34 -8.26
CA TYR A 29 -4.18 -0.49 -7.51
C TYR A 29 -3.77 0.96 -7.74
N TYR A 30 -4.63 1.78 -8.29
CA TYR A 30 -4.35 3.18 -8.59
C TYR A 30 -5.46 4.08 -8.06
N GLU A 31 -5.08 5.17 -7.39
CA GLU A 31 -6.03 6.15 -6.86
C GLU A 31 -5.47 7.57 -6.94
N VAL A 32 -6.34 8.52 -7.30
CA VAL A 32 -6.08 9.97 -7.24
C VAL A 32 -7.01 10.53 -6.18
N VAL A 33 -6.48 11.32 -5.27
CA VAL A 33 -7.24 11.93 -4.17
C VAL A 33 -7.06 13.43 -4.22
N GLU A 34 -8.17 14.15 -4.24
CA GLU A 34 -8.18 15.60 -4.10
C GLU A 34 -8.00 16.02 -2.65
N SER A 35 -7.13 17.00 -2.43
CA SER A 35 -6.82 17.58 -1.12
C SER A 35 -6.77 19.11 -1.22
N LYS A 36 -7.93 19.69 -1.54
CA LYS A 36 -8.07 21.14 -1.80
C LYS A 36 -7.46 21.98 -0.67
N GLY A 37 -6.71 23.02 -1.04
CA GLY A 37 -6.08 23.94 -0.09
C GLY A 37 -4.81 23.42 0.59
N GLN A 38 -4.29 22.25 0.21
CA GLN A 38 -3.00 21.74 0.69
C GLN A 38 -1.92 21.94 -0.39
N SER A 39 -0.76 22.46 0.00
CA SER A 39 0.39 22.53 -0.91
C SER A 39 1.02 21.17 -1.15
N GLY A 40 1.70 21.01 -2.28
CA GLY A 40 2.44 19.79 -2.61
C GLY A 40 3.47 19.42 -1.54
N ASP A 41 4.17 20.41 -0.96
CA ASP A 41 5.18 20.21 0.09
C ASP A 41 4.56 19.61 1.37
N ILE A 42 3.38 20.09 1.78
CA ILE A 42 2.66 19.53 2.94
C ILE A 42 2.26 18.09 2.65
N LEU A 43 1.71 17.83 1.46
CA LEU A 43 1.31 16.48 1.05
C LEU A 43 2.53 15.55 0.95
N ASN A 44 3.65 16.03 0.40
CA ASN A 44 4.89 15.26 0.34
C ASN A 44 5.44 14.93 1.73
N SER A 45 5.41 15.89 2.66
CA SER A 45 5.85 15.69 4.05
C SER A 45 4.99 14.63 4.75
N ARG A 46 3.67 14.61 4.52
CA ARG A 46 2.77 13.58 5.06
C ARG A 46 3.05 12.20 4.45
N ALA A 47 3.24 12.13 3.13
CA ALA A 47 3.61 10.89 2.46
C ALA A 47 4.94 10.35 3.02
N ALA A 48 5.97 11.19 3.14
CA ALA A 48 7.25 10.81 3.74
C ALA A 48 7.11 10.31 5.18
N ALA A 49 6.26 10.96 5.99
CA ALA A 49 5.96 10.53 7.36
C ALA A 49 5.29 9.15 7.40
N PHE A 50 4.33 8.87 6.50
CA PHE A 50 3.72 7.55 6.36
C PHE A 50 4.76 6.48 6.07
N PHE A 51 5.63 6.70 5.07
CA PHE A 51 6.67 5.74 4.72
C PHE A 51 7.68 5.54 5.86
N LYS A 52 8.05 6.58 6.57
CA LYS A 52 8.91 6.49 7.76
C LYS A 52 8.26 5.68 8.88
N LYS A 53 6.98 5.92 9.19
CA LYS A 53 6.19 5.18 10.16
C LYS A 53 6.07 3.70 9.77
N SER A 54 5.96 3.43 8.48
CA SER A 54 5.81 2.09 7.91
C SER A 54 7.13 1.39 7.59
N ALA A 55 8.28 1.91 8.01
CA ALA A 55 9.62 1.42 7.64
C ALA A 55 9.91 -0.05 8.00
N LYS A 56 9.13 -0.64 8.93
CA LYS A 56 9.21 -2.08 9.26
C LYS A 56 8.66 -2.96 8.13
N SER A 57 7.67 -2.48 7.38
CA SER A 57 6.98 -3.22 6.30
C SER A 57 7.26 -2.67 4.91
N LEU A 58 7.67 -1.39 4.80
CA LEU A 58 7.97 -0.71 3.56
C LEU A 58 9.41 -0.21 3.56
N LYS A 59 10.20 -0.63 2.57
CA LYS A 59 11.56 -0.15 2.36
C LYS A 59 11.54 0.94 1.28
N VAL A 60 11.78 2.19 1.67
CA VAL A 60 11.94 3.29 0.72
C VAL A 60 13.18 3.04 -0.15
N ARG A 61 13.02 3.04 -1.46
CA ARG A 61 14.08 2.74 -2.44
C ARG A 61 14.77 4.01 -2.95
N SER A 62 14.02 5.06 -3.21
CA SER A 62 14.53 6.40 -3.54
C SER A 62 13.38 7.40 -3.55
N ALA A 63 13.65 8.65 -3.17
CA ALA A 63 12.89 9.80 -3.67
C ALA A 63 13.45 10.10 -5.06
N THR A 64 12.72 9.76 -6.12
CA THR A 64 13.20 9.93 -7.50
C THR A 64 13.12 11.40 -7.93
N THR A 65 12.22 12.16 -7.29
CA THR A 65 12.04 13.62 -7.39
C THR A 65 11.47 14.11 -6.07
N ASP A 66 11.47 15.42 -5.83
CA ASP A 66 10.95 16.03 -4.61
C ASP A 66 9.45 15.72 -4.35
N SER A 67 8.73 15.20 -5.34
CA SER A 67 7.30 14.92 -5.28
C SER A 67 6.92 13.44 -5.40
N LEU A 68 7.84 12.53 -5.78
CA LEU A 68 7.59 11.10 -5.98
C LEU A 68 8.40 10.26 -5.01
N ILE A 69 7.71 9.50 -4.15
CA ILE A 69 8.31 8.53 -3.24
C ILE A 69 8.01 7.13 -3.77
N ARG A 70 9.05 6.30 -3.82
CA ARG A 70 8.96 4.87 -4.15
C ARG A 70 9.41 4.03 -2.98
N ALA A 71 8.60 3.04 -2.61
CA ALA A 71 8.94 2.03 -1.61
C ALA A 71 8.63 0.64 -2.15
N SER A 72 9.32 -0.37 -1.65
CA SER A 72 8.96 -1.77 -1.85
C SER A 72 8.55 -2.38 -0.52
N GLY A 73 7.55 -3.26 -0.57
CA GLY A 73 7.03 -3.95 0.59
C GLY A 73 6.73 -5.41 0.30
N LYS A 74 6.33 -6.10 1.36
CA LYS A 74 5.80 -7.46 1.27
C LYS A 74 4.60 -7.62 2.19
N MET A 75 3.65 -8.43 1.78
CA MET A 75 2.49 -8.83 2.56
C MET A 75 2.41 -10.35 2.64
N ILE A 76 2.03 -10.89 3.79
CA ILE A 76 1.86 -12.33 3.98
C ILE A 76 0.44 -12.70 3.58
N ILE A 77 0.31 -13.68 2.68
CA ILE A 77 -0.97 -14.21 2.25
C ILE A 77 -1.26 -15.49 3.02
N ASN A 78 -2.40 -15.49 3.68
CA ASN A 78 -2.87 -16.63 4.44
C ASN A 78 -3.90 -17.43 3.65
N LYS A 79 -3.82 -18.77 3.76
CA LYS A 79 -4.85 -19.69 3.32
C LYS A 79 -5.67 -20.10 4.55
N THR A 80 -6.96 -19.87 4.49
CA THR A 80 -7.87 -20.34 5.52
C THR A 80 -8.41 -21.70 5.12
N ALA A 81 -8.05 -22.74 5.87
CA ALA A 81 -8.64 -24.06 5.76
C ALA A 81 -9.44 -24.31 7.02
N LEU A 82 -10.76 -24.43 6.88
CA LEU A 82 -11.71 -24.56 8.01
C LEU A 82 -11.58 -23.38 9.00
N VAL A 83 -11.10 -23.64 10.22
CA VAL A 83 -10.95 -22.63 11.29
C VAL A 83 -9.51 -22.11 11.41
N LEU A 84 -8.54 -22.76 10.77
CA LEU A 84 -7.12 -22.43 10.91
C LEU A 84 -6.61 -21.63 9.71
N SER A 85 -6.12 -20.43 9.99
CA SER A 85 -5.39 -19.60 9.01
C SER A 85 -3.91 -19.95 9.05
N ARG A 86 -3.31 -20.27 7.89
CA ARG A 86 -1.88 -20.60 7.76
C ARG A 86 -1.25 -19.74 6.68
N PRO A 87 -0.01 -19.25 6.89
CA PRO A 87 0.72 -18.57 5.84
C PRO A 87 0.90 -19.47 4.61
N SER A 88 0.45 -19.02 3.45
CA SER A 88 0.63 -19.70 2.15
C SER A 88 1.83 -19.19 1.39
N GLY A 89 2.18 -17.94 1.60
CA GLY A 89 3.29 -17.28 0.93
C GLY A 89 3.33 -15.80 1.23
N GLU A 90 4.21 -15.11 0.55
CA GLU A 90 4.30 -13.66 0.58
C GLU A 90 4.12 -13.08 -0.82
N VAL A 91 3.57 -11.87 -0.89
CA VAL A 91 3.48 -11.08 -2.12
C VAL A 91 4.37 -9.85 -1.94
N LEU A 92 5.38 -9.76 -2.80
CA LEU A 92 6.20 -8.56 -2.96
C LEU A 92 5.46 -7.54 -3.80
N TYR A 93 5.65 -6.25 -3.53
CA TYR A 93 5.02 -5.17 -4.32
C TYR A 93 5.83 -3.88 -4.25
N ASN A 94 5.60 -3.01 -5.22
CA ASN A 94 6.07 -1.63 -5.20
C ASN A 94 4.93 -0.69 -4.87
N PHE A 95 5.20 0.30 -4.00
CA PHE A 95 4.29 1.37 -3.64
C PHE A 95 4.87 2.71 -4.07
N TYR A 96 4.09 3.46 -4.82
CA TYR A 96 4.43 4.79 -5.30
C TYR A 96 3.43 5.81 -4.76
N ALA A 97 3.92 6.96 -4.34
CA ALA A 97 3.10 8.12 -3.97
C ALA A 97 3.68 9.38 -4.61
N GLU A 98 2.85 10.11 -5.31
CA GLU A 98 3.22 11.37 -5.97
C GLU A 98 2.26 12.47 -5.52
N THR A 99 2.83 13.62 -5.17
CA THR A 99 2.10 14.75 -4.62
C THR A 99 2.21 15.97 -5.52
N LYS A 100 1.16 16.76 -5.55
CA LYS A 100 1.07 18.04 -6.27
C LYS A 100 0.12 18.95 -5.49
N ASP A 101 0.18 20.26 -5.72
CA ASP A 101 -0.75 21.19 -5.09
C ASP A 101 -2.19 20.77 -5.28
N GLY A 102 -2.91 20.69 -4.18
CA GLY A 102 -4.34 20.35 -4.13
C GLY A 102 -4.70 18.89 -4.41
N LYS A 103 -3.74 17.99 -4.66
CA LYS A 103 -4.02 16.57 -4.91
C LYS A 103 -2.79 15.67 -4.75
N TYR A 104 -3.04 14.38 -4.59
CA TYR A 104 -2.00 13.36 -4.66
C TYR A 104 -2.53 12.12 -5.37
N ARG A 105 -1.61 11.33 -5.93
CA ARG A 105 -1.93 10.02 -6.48
C ARG A 105 -1.00 8.98 -5.89
N PHE A 106 -1.48 7.76 -5.81
CA PHE A 106 -0.67 6.65 -5.36
C PHE A 106 -1.09 5.38 -6.06
N TRP A 107 -0.13 4.46 -6.18
CA TRP A 107 -0.41 3.15 -6.77
C TRP A 107 0.50 2.08 -6.18
N LEU A 108 -0.05 0.88 -6.15
CA LEU A 108 0.65 -0.35 -5.79
C LEU A 108 0.63 -1.26 -7.01
N THR A 109 1.77 -1.84 -7.35
CA THR A 109 1.95 -2.68 -8.56
C THR A 109 3.11 -3.65 -8.39
N ASP A 110 3.40 -4.44 -9.43
CA ASP A 110 4.46 -5.45 -9.44
C ASP A 110 4.25 -6.49 -8.34
N PHE A 111 3.03 -7.04 -8.25
CA PHE A 111 2.67 -8.03 -7.26
C PHE A 111 3.26 -9.40 -7.64
N ASN A 112 4.30 -9.82 -6.93
CA ASN A 112 4.99 -11.07 -7.16
C ASN A 112 4.82 -12.01 -5.97
N PHE A 113 4.28 -13.21 -6.21
CA PHE A 113 4.03 -14.21 -5.20
C PHE A 113 5.22 -15.15 -5.03
N ILE A 114 5.58 -15.44 -3.77
CA ILE A 114 6.56 -16.44 -3.37
C ILE A 114 5.86 -17.40 -2.41
N PRO A 115 5.74 -18.70 -2.76
CA PRO A 115 5.10 -19.68 -1.90
C PRO A 115 5.94 -19.98 -0.66
N TYR A 116 5.27 -20.36 0.44
CA TYR A 116 5.90 -20.80 1.67
C TYR A 116 5.86 -22.33 1.79
N GLN A 117 6.84 -22.85 2.51
CA GLN A 117 6.91 -24.24 2.97
C GLN A 117 7.20 -24.26 4.47
N ARG A 118 6.93 -25.39 5.11
CA ARG A 118 7.37 -25.61 6.50
C ARG A 118 8.81 -26.10 6.52
N ASP A 119 9.63 -25.46 7.35
CA ASP A 119 10.97 -25.94 7.67
C ASP A 119 10.92 -27.09 8.71
N ARG A 120 12.07 -27.65 9.02
CA ARG A 120 12.20 -28.72 10.03
C ARG A 120 11.81 -28.30 11.44
N TYR A 121 11.73 -27.01 11.71
CA TYR A 121 11.32 -26.45 13.00
C TYR A 121 9.84 -26.06 13.02
N GLY A 122 9.13 -26.29 11.93
CA GLY A 122 7.71 -25.96 11.80
C GLY A 122 7.40 -24.53 11.40
N ASN A 123 8.42 -23.70 11.12
CA ASN A 123 8.24 -22.33 10.66
C ASN A 123 7.82 -22.28 9.19
N PHE A 124 7.05 -21.28 8.81
CA PHE A 124 6.73 -20.99 7.42
C PHE A 124 7.79 -20.07 6.83
N VAL A 125 8.50 -20.58 5.83
CA VAL A 125 9.61 -19.88 5.15
C VAL A 125 9.40 -19.92 3.63
N PRO A 126 9.95 -18.95 2.86
CA PRO A 126 9.92 -19.01 1.41
C PRO A 126 10.49 -20.34 0.89
N SER A 127 9.75 -21.00 0.00
CA SER A 127 10.17 -22.29 -0.60
C SER A 127 11.13 -22.11 -1.77
N THR A 128 11.18 -20.91 -2.32
CA THR A 128 11.99 -20.54 -3.49
C THR A 128 12.33 -19.05 -3.44
N THR A 129 13.33 -18.65 -4.22
CA THR A 129 13.64 -17.24 -4.51
C THR A 129 13.00 -16.75 -5.82
N VAL A 130 12.32 -17.65 -6.55
CA VAL A 130 11.64 -17.30 -7.81
C VAL A 130 10.31 -16.62 -7.51
N GLU A 131 10.21 -15.41 -7.98
CA GLU A 131 9.01 -14.58 -7.89
C GLU A 131 8.07 -14.90 -9.05
N THR A 132 6.78 -15.13 -8.76
CA THR A 132 5.76 -15.37 -9.78
C THR A 132 4.80 -14.20 -9.82
N PRO A 133 4.73 -13.41 -10.94
CA PRO A 133 3.78 -12.32 -11.08
C PRO A 133 2.34 -12.81 -10.91
N LEU A 134 1.53 -12.08 -10.11
CA LEU A 134 0.14 -12.48 -9.84
C LEU A 134 -0.76 -12.38 -11.07
N GLU A 135 -0.41 -11.58 -12.07
CA GLU A 135 -1.10 -11.51 -13.36
C GLU A 135 -0.89 -12.75 -14.24
N ASN A 136 0.11 -13.59 -13.94
CA ASN A 136 0.30 -14.85 -14.65
C ASN A 136 -0.84 -15.81 -14.33
N LYS A 137 -1.55 -16.26 -15.37
CA LYS A 137 -2.65 -17.22 -15.20
C LYS A 137 -2.08 -18.61 -14.96
N PRO A 138 -2.34 -19.22 -13.81
CA PRO A 138 -1.93 -20.59 -13.57
C PRO A 138 -2.73 -21.56 -14.45
N GLY A 139 -2.24 -22.79 -14.60
CA GLY A 139 -3.01 -23.87 -15.24
C GLY A 139 -4.34 -24.11 -14.49
N LYS A 140 -5.31 -24.75 -15.18
CA LYS A 140 -6.69 -24.95 -14.70
C LYS A 140 -6.76 -25.58 -13.29
N LEU A 141 -5.81 -26.46 -12.93
CA LEU A 141 -5.77 -27.15 -11.63
C LEU A 141 -5.54 -26.21 -10.45
N ASN A 142 -4.86 -25.09 -10.65
CA ASN A 142 -4.49 -24.15 -9.58
C ASN A 142 -5.27 -22.83 -9.64
N ALA A 143 -6.21 -22.70 -10.56
CA ALA A 143 -6.93 -21.43 -10.80
C ALA A 143 -7.68 -20.91 -9.56
N ALA A 144 -8.34 -21.81 -8.82
CA ALA A 144 -9.10 -21.44 -7.62
C ALA A 144 -8.18 -20.89 -6.52
N GLU A 145 -7.04 -21.54 -6.30
CA GLU A 145 -6.07 -21.12 -5.31
C GLU A 145 -5.41 -19.78 -5.69
N TRP A 146 -5.06 -19.61 -6.98
CA TRP A 146 -4.51 -18.37 -7.50
C TRP A 146 -5.47 -17.19 -7.36
N ASN A 147 -6.75 -17.40 -7.68
CA ASN A 147 -7.79 -16.40 -7.46
C ASN A 147 -7.94 -16.04 -5.97
N ALA A 148 -7.77 -17.01 -5.06
CA ALA A 148 -7.77 -16.73 -3.63
C ALA A 148 -6.57 -15.86 -3.22
N TYR A 149 -5.39 -16.05 -3.82
CA TYR A 149 -4.22 -15.18 -3.59
C TYR A 149 -4.45 -13.76 -4.10
N ILE A 150 -5.01 -13.59 -5.31
CA ILE A 150 -5.38 -12.26 -5.83
C ILE A 150 -6.39 -11.58 -4.91
N LYS A 151 -7.42 -12.30 -4.45
CA LYS A 151 -8.44 -11.76 -3.53
C LYS A 151 -7.82 -11.34 -2.19
N ALA A 152 -6.96 -12.16 -1.61
CA ALA A 152 -6.27 -11.83 -0.36
C ALA A 152 -5.35 -10.63 -0.55
N THR A 153 -4.60 -10.56 -1.66
CA THR A 153 -3.77 -9.40 -2.02
C THR A 153 -4.62 -8.14 -2.16
N THR A 154 -5.75 -8.22 -2.86
CA THR A 154 -6.69 -7.09 -3.00
C THR A 154 -7.13 -6.55 -1.66
N LYS A 155 -7.49 -7.41 -0.73
CA LYS A 155 -7.89 -7.02 0.64
C LYS A 155 -6.77 -6.27 1.37
N GLU A 156 -5.56 -6.81 1.36
CA GLU A 156 -4.41 -6.19 2.02
C GLU A 156 -4.03 -4.85 1.37
N VAL A 157 -4.09 -4.75 0.04
CA VAL A 157 -3.85 -3.51 -0.71
C VAL A 157 -4.87 -2.43 -0.33
N ASN A 158 -6.17 -2.78 -0.24
CA ASN A 158 -7.20 -1.85 0.21
C ASN A 158 -6.95 -1.36 1.66
N ALA A 159 -6.51 -2.25 2.55
CA ALA A 159 -6.16 -1.87 3.92
C ALA A 159 -4.94 -0.93 3.98
N ILE A 160 -3.92 -1.14 3.13
CA ILE A 160 -2.76 -0.25 2.99
C ILE A 160 -3.21 1.11 2.44
N ALA A 161 -4.04 1.12 1.38
CA ALA A 161 -4.57 2.31 0.75
C ALA A 161 -5.38 3.16 1.74
N LEU A 162 -6.23 2.53 2.55
CA LEU A 162 -7.02 3.21 3.58
C LEU A 162 -6.10 3.89 4.60
N ARG A 163 -5.14 3.17 5.18
CA ARG A 163 -4.17 3.73 6.14
C ARG A 163 -3.36 4.88 5.55
N PHE A 164 -2.96 4.76 4.28
CA PHE A 164 -2.26 5.83 3.59
C PHE A 164 -3.13 7.09 3.47
N LYS A 165 -4.40 6.94 3.03
CA LYS A 165 -5.34 8.06 2.93
C LYS A 165 -5.63 8.72 4.28
N GLU A 166 -5.76 7.94 5.35
CA GLU A 166 -5.94 8.45 6.71
C GLU A 166 -4.73 9.28 7.16
N ASP A 167 -3.51 8.79 6.97
CA ASP A 167 -2.28 9.53 7.30
C ASP A 167 -2.12 10.79 6.41
N MET A 168 -2.52 10.73 5.13
CA MET A 168 -2.54 11.90 4.24
C MET A 168 -3.58 12.96 4.63
N ALA A 169 -4.71 12.55 5.19
CA ALA A 169 -5.75 13.45 5.69
C ALA A 169 -5.40 14.09 7.05
N ASN A 170 -4.49 13.48 7.82
CA ASN A 170 -4.16 13.90 9.17
C ASN A 170 -3.38 15.22 9.18
N LYS A 171 -3.99 16.27 9.76
CA LYS A 171 -3.40 17.62 9.85
C LYS A 171 -2.27 17.71 10.89
N ALA A 172 -2.09 16.72 11.77
CA ALA A 172 -1.15 16.76 12.89
C ALA A 172 0.32 16.50 12.50
N VAL A 173 0.61 16.04 11.28
CA VAL A 173 1.98 15.78 10.82
C VAL A 173 2.49 16.96 10.00
N VAL A 174 2.70 18.09 10.66
CA VAL A 174 3.62 19.12 10.17
C VAL A 174 4.97 18.78 10.77
N LEU A 175 5.84 18.11 10.02
CA LEU A 175 7.25 18.03 10.42
C LEU A 175 7.76 19.46 10.56
N PRO A 176 8.48 19.80 11.66
CA PRO A 176 9.06 21.12 11.78
C PRO A 176 9.92 21.35 10.53
N ALA A 177 9.70 22.49 9.89
CA ALA A 177 10.54 22.93 8.79
C ALA A 177 12.00 22.73 9.19
N VAL A 178 12.76 22.02 8.37
CA VAL A 178 14.21 21.92 8.54
C VAL A 178 14.70 23.37 8.61
N LYS A 179 15.05 23.83 9.81
CA LYS A 179 15.70 25.13 9.96
C LYS A 179 16.91 25.10 9.06
N ALA A 180 16.88 25.90 7.99
CA ALA A 180 18.04 26.12 7.16
C ALA A 180 19.18 26.44 8.12
N ALA A 181 20.27 25.66 8.04
CA ALA A 181 21.46 25.94 8.84
C ALA A 181 21.85 27.39 8.61
N PRO A 182 22.19 28.16 9.66
CA PRO A 182 22.56 29.56 9.50
C PRO A 182 23.70 29.63 8.50
N VAL A 183 23.46 30.33 7.41
CA VAL A 183 24.49 30.63 6.40
C VAL A 183 25.49 31.51 7.08
N ASN A 184 26.71 31.01 7.32
CA ASN A 184 27.80 31.80 7.84
C ASN A 184 28.45 32.56 6.66
N PRO A 185 28.18 33.88 6.50
CA PRO A 185 28.69 34.65 5.34
C PRO A 185 30.22 34.86 5.34
N ASN A 186 30.90 34.45 6.42
CA ASN A 186 32.35 34.65 6.57
C ASN A 186 33.20 33.42 6.26
N LYS A 187 32.63 32.36 5.70
CA LYS A 187 33.41 31.20 5.27
C LYS A 187 34.07 31.56 3.93
N LYS A 188 35.37 31.95 3.97
CA LYS A 188 36.20 32.11 2.78
C LYS A 188 36.25 30.78 2.01
N TRP A 189 36.17 30.91 0.70
CA TRP A 189 36.32 29.82 -0.26
C TRP A 189 37.72 29.21 -0.25
#